data_745390c5be267c4fae4a7227853be69a
#
_entry.id   745390c5be267c4fae4a7227853be69a
#
_cell.length_a   1.000
_cell.length_b   1.000
_cell.length_c   1.000
_cell.angle_alpha   90.00
_cell.angle_beta   90.00
_cell.angle_gamma   90.00
#
_symmetry.space_group_name_H-M   'P 1'
#
loop_
_entity.id
_entity.type
_entity.pdbx_description
1 polymer ?
#
loop_
_entity_poly.entity_id
_entity_poly.type
_entity_poly.pdbx_seq_one_letter_code
_entity_poly.pdbx_strand_id
1 'polypeptide(L)'
;MEKIYPFTILDVAGILDLKVRRKQPTNMDVDCPFCNHKKGKMNINLVKNVFRCNYCETSGGMIDLYAKLHKISQRQAFEEICEILHCGKKVPEYQTLAAKQKNMVPELEQVERADLETRDQTYRMLLSQLILTASHKQNLLERGLRIDEIVKYQYRSTPAFGFHKIVSALVASGCQLSGVPGFYTRKDNTYGIQFHKKASGILIPVCALDGRVEGFQIRLDHPIEDKKYIWFSSSNQFRGASIGGPVHFIGNPAAKTVYVTEGALKANVAHSLSGRTFLAVAGVTHYEALRPAFAQLRENGTTDIIEAYDMDKETNPHVQRACMNMIRIANEYGFQVHRLKWDERYKGIDDWLKHQQVIKTMR
;
A
#
# COMPACT_ATOMS: atom_id res chain seq x y z
N MET A 1 -5.93 -30.15 6.15
CA MET A 1 -7.39 -30.26 6.08
C MET A 1 -7.98 -28.91 6.47
N GLU A 2 -8.60 -28.20 5.52
CA GLU A 2 -9.32 -26.94 5.82
C GLU A 2 -10.58 -27.26 6.61
N LYS A 3 -10.76 -26.57 7.74
CA LYS A 3 -11.98 -26.71 8.56
C LYS A 3 -13.13 -26.03 7.82
N ILE A 4 -14.12 -26.80 7.39
CA ILE A 4 -15.35 -26.30 6.78
C ILE A 4 -16.30 -25.88 7.90
N TYR A 5 -16.72 -24.62 7.88
CA TYR A 5 -17.66 -24.07 8.86
C TYR A 5 -19.05 -23.89 8.24
N PRO A 6 -20.15 -24.03 9.01
CA PRO A 6 -21.52 -23.89 8.50
C PRO A 6 -21.97 -22.43 8.26
N PHE A 7 -21.09 -21.48 8.46
CA PHE A 7 -21.33 -20.04 8.31
C PHE A 7 -20.09 -19.33 7.75
N THR A 8 -20.27 -18.09 7.31
CA THR A 8 -19.23 -17.24 6.73
C THR A 8 -18.95 -16.03 7.61
N ILE A 9 -17.88 -15.29 7.31
CA ILE A 9 -17.58 -14.03 8.02
C ILE A 9 -18.66 -12.96 7.77
N LEU A 10 -19.43 -13.08 6.66
CA LEU A 10 -20.54 -12.18 6.37
C LEU A 10 -21.70 -12.42 7.34
N ASP A 11 -21.98 -13.69 7.67
CA ASP A 11 -23.01 -14.06 8.65
C ASP A 11 -22.63 -13.52 10.02
N VAL A 12 -21.36 -13.69 10.42
CA VAL A 12 -20.86 -13.18 11.70
C VAL A 12 -20.88 -11.65 11.75
N ALA A 13 -20.54 -10.97 10.65
CA ALA A 13 -20.63 -9.51 10.57
C ALA A 13 -22.09 -9.01 10.69
N GLY A 14 -23.04 -9.80 10.20
CA GLY A 14 -24.48 -9.55 10.36
C GLY A 14 -24.94 -9.72 11.81
N ILE A 15 -24.54 -10.80 12.49
CA ILE A 15 -24.83 -11.02 13.92
C ILE A 15 -24.31 -9.85 14.77
N LEU A 16 -23.12 -9.34 14.45
CA LEU A 16 -22.47 -8.25 15.19
C LEU A 16 -22.95 -6.86 14.77
N ASP A 17 -23.93 -6.76 13.87
CA ASP A 17 -24.47 -5.51 13.31
C ASP A 17 -23.37 -4.50 12.94
N LEU A 18 -22.34 -4.98 12.23
CA LEU A 18 -21.20 -4.14 11.87
C LEU A 18 -21.59 -3.10 10.84
N LYS A 19 -21.32 -1.84 11.14
CA LYS A 19 -21.65 -0.72 10.25
C LYS A 19 -20.78 -0.75 9.00
N VAL A 20 -21.39 -1.16 7.87
CA VAL A 20 -20.73 -1.21 6.56
C VAL A 20 -20.60 0.20 6.00
N ARG A 21 -19.38 0.59 5.57
CA ARG A 21 -19.09 1.85 4.89
C ARG A 21 -18.96 1.66 3.38
N ARG A 22 -18.43 0.51 2.96
CA ARG A 22 -18.25 0.15 1.57
C ARG A 22 -18.40 -1.35 1.41
N LYS A 23 -19.09 -1.77 0.34
CA LYS A 23 -19.23 -3.19 -0.01
C LYS A 23 -18.76 -3.40 -1.45
N GLN A 24 -17.94 -4.42 -1.64
CA GLN A 24 -17.42 -4.89 -2.93
C GLN A 24 -17.73 -6.40 -3.06
N PRO A 25 -17.63 -7.00 -4.24
CA PRO A 25 -17.91 -8.42 -4.41
C PRO A 25 -17.08 -9.35 -3.51
N THR A 26 -15.83 -9.01 -3.23
CA THR A 26 -14.89 -9.85 -2.47
C THR A 26 -14.53 -9.31 -1.09
N ASN A 27 -14.89 -8.06 -0.79
CA ASN A 27 -14.53 -7.39 0.45
C ASN A 27 -15.61 -6.43 0.91
N MET A 28 -15.61 -6.12 2.20
CA MET A 28 -16.33 -4.96 2.73
C MET A 28 -15.48 -4.21 3.75
N ASP A 29 -15.60 -2.90 3.75
CA ASP A 29 -14.98 -2.03 4.75
C ASP A 29 -16.04 -1.62 5.76
N VAL A 30 -15.75 -1.87 7.05
CA VAL A 30 -16.68 -1.62 8.16
C VAL A 30 -16.03 -0.76 9.23
N ASP A 31 -16.83 -0.11 10.05
CA ASP A 31 -16.33 0.53 11.26
C ASP A 31 -15.76 -0.54 12.19
N CYS A 32 -14.59 -0.29 12.78
CA CYS A 32 -13.93 -1.29 13.60
C CYS A 32 -14.56 -1.35 15.00
N PRO A 33 -15.11 -2.48 15.44
CA PRO A 33 -15.71 -2.60 16.76
C PRO A 33 -14.67 -2.68 17.90
N PHE A 34 -13.40 -2.96 17.57
CA PHE A 34 -12.31 -3.07 18.56
C PHE A 34 -11.72 -1.72 18.97
N CYS A 35 -11.56 -0.82 18.03
CA CYS A 35 -10.97 0.51 18.28
C CYS A 35 -11.96 1.66 18.05
N ASN A 36 -13.21 1.37 17.75
CA ASN A 36 -14.29 2.32 17.49
C ASN A 36 -13.98 3.33 16.37
N HIS A 37 -13.07 3.01 15.46
CA HIS A 37 -12.75 3.87 14.33
C HIS A 37 -13.87 3.86 13.29
N LYS A 38 -14.47 5.05 13.04
CA LYS A 38 -15.71 5.22 12.27
C LYS A 38 -15.53 5.51 10.77
N LYS A 39 -14.37 5.19 10.18
CA LYS A 39 -14.07 5.50 8.76
C LYS A 39 -13.81 4.25 7.91
N GLY A 40 -14.46 3.12 8.24
CA GLY A 40 -14.31 1.88 7.46
C GLY A 40 -12.87 1.35 7.43
N LYS A 41 -12.13 1.43 8.54
CA LYS A 41 -10.73 0.99 8.59
C LYS A 41 -10.56 -0.51 8.81
N MET A 42 -11.61 -1.23 9.12
CA MET A 42 -11.59 -2.68 9.18
C MET A 42 -12.08 -3.25 7.85
N ASN A 43 -11.20 -3.93 7.15
CA ASN A 43 -11.51 -4.67 5.93
C ASN A 43 -11.88 -6.11 6.29
N ILE A 44 -12.96 -6.60 5.73
CA ILE A 44 -13.41 -7.99 5.79
C ILE A 44 -13.30 -8.58 4.40
N ASN A 45 -12.47 -9.63 4.27
CA ASN A 45 -12.35 -10.39 3.04
C ASN A 45 -13.39 -11.52 3.03
N LEU A 46 -14.38 -11.42 2.15
CA LEU A 46 -15.51 -12.35 2.07
C LEU A 46 -15.12 -13.71 1.49
N VAL A 47 -14.07 -13.76 0.68
CA VAL A 47 -13.58 -15.01 0.06
C VAL A 47 -12.78 -15.84 1.04
N LYS A 48 -11.86 -15.18 1.77
CA LYS A 48 -10.95 -15.84 2.72
C LYS A 48 -11.56 -16.00 4.12
N ASN A 49 -12.74 -15.45 4.39
CA ASN A 49 -13.37 -15.40 5.71
C ASN A 49 -12.48 -14.84 6.82
N VAL A 50 -11.74 -13.75 6.51
CA VAL A 50 -10.84 -13.08 7.45
C VAL A 50 -11.11 -11.59 7.52
N PHE A 51 -10.73 -10.98 8.64
CA PHE A 51 -10.78 -9.53 8.81
C PHE A 51 -9.42 -8.95 9.25
N ARG A 52 -9.19 -7.70 8.93
CA ARG A 52 -8.07 -6.91 9.47
C ARG A 52 -8.47 -5.44 9.57
N CYS A 53 -8.23 -4.86 10.71
CA CYS A 53 -8.31 -3.41 10.88
C CYS A 53 -6.98 -2.74 10.54
N ASN A 54 -6.96 -1.85 9.56
CA ASN A 54 -5.76 -1.10 9.18
C ASN A 54 -5.40 0.02 10.17
N TYR A 55 -6.20 0.20 11.23
CA TYR A 55 -5.95 1.19 12.26
C TYR A 55 -5.41 0.58 13.55
N CYS A 56 -6.08 -0.44 14.13
CA CYS A 56 -5.63 -1.11 15.36
C CYS A 56 -4.96 -2.47 15.10
N GLU A 57 -4.78 -2.84 13.85
CA GLU A 57 -4.14 -4.09 13.39
C GLU A 57 -4.79 -5.38 13.87
N THR A 58 -5.88 -5.29 14.62
CA THR A 58 -6.64 -6.48 15.03
C THR A 58 -7.09 -7.24 13.78
N SER A 59 -6.78 -8.53 13.74
CA SER A 59 -7.05 -9.41 12.62
C SER A 59 -7.42 -10.81 13.10
N GLY A 60 -8.00 -11.60 12.20
CA GLY A 60 -8.36 -12.99 12.49
C GLY A 60 -9.35 -13.55 11.48
N GLY A 61 -9.80 -14.79 11.76
CA GLY A 61 -10.88 -15.44 11.04
C GLY A 61 -12.26 -15.04 11.55
N MET A 62 -13.31 -15.63 10.97
CA MET A 62 -14.69 -15.33 11.33
C MET A 62 -15.02 -15.65 12.79
N ILE A 63 -14.48 -16.75 13.35
CA ILE A 63 -14.67 -17.10 14.76
C ILE A 63 -13.89 -16.12 15.66
N ASP A 64 -12.68 -15.71 15.24
CA ASP A 64 -11.88 -14.73 15.99
C ASP A 64 -12.58 -13.38 16.11
N LEU A 65 -13.33 -12.98 15.06
CA LEU A 65 -14.07 -11.72 15.05
C LEU A 65 -15.09 -11.68 16.21
N TYR A 66 -15.87 -12.75 16.36
CA TYR A 66 -16.87 -12.89 17.41
C TYR A 66 -16.21 -13.08 18.79
N ALA A 67 -15.29 -14.04 18.87
CA ALA A 67 -14.61 -14.41 20.11
C ALA A 67 -13.88 -13.23 20.78
N LYS A 68 -13.14 -12.45 19.99
CA LYS A 68 -12.40 -11.28 20.50
C LYS A 68 -13.33 -10.15 20.95
N LEU A 69 -14.45 -9.95 20.27
CA LEU A 69 -15.41 -8.90 20.63
C LEU A 69 -16.14 -9.24 21.94
N HIS A 70 -16.56 -10.48 22.09
CA HIS A 70 -17.26 -10.96 23.30
C HIS A 70 -16.32 -11.42 24.42
N LYS A 71 -14.98 -11.45 24.16
CA LYS A 71 -13.95 -11.91 25.12
C LYS A 71 -14.16 -13.34 25.61
N ILE A 72 -14.56 -14.23 24.69
CA ILE A 72 -14.81 -15.64 24.94
C ILE A 72 -13.84 -16.53 24.15
N SER A 73 -13.81 -17.82 24.46
CA SER A 73 -13.00 -18.79 23.71
C SER A 73 -13.56 -19.00 22.29
N GLN A 74 -12.71 -19.40 21.35
CA GLN A 74 -13.13 -19.74 19.98
C GLN A 74 -14.20 -20.85 19.96
N ARG A 75 -14.12 -21.80 20.90
CA ARG A 75 -15.11 -22.88 21.04
C ARG A 75 -16.48 -22.32 21.42
N GLN A 76 -16.55 -21.47 22.44
CA GLN A 76 -17.79 -20.82 22.86
C GLN A 76 -18.35 -19.92 21.75
N ALA A 77 -17.49 -19.16 21.08
CA ALA A 77 -17.88 -18.33 19.94
C ALA A 77 -18.53 -19.17 18.83
N PHE A 78 -17.94 -20.32 18.50
CA PHE A 78 -18.51 -21.22 17.50
C PHE A 78 -19.89 -21.75 17.92
N GLU A 79 -20.04 -22.17 19.17
CA GLU A 79 -21.29 -22.70 19.74
C GLU A 79 -22.39 -21.62 19.71
N GLU A 80 -22.11 -20.39 20.16
CA GLU A 80 -23.04 -19.26 20.15
C GLU A 80 -23.43 -18.82 18.73
N ILE A 81 -22.47 -18.73 17.78
CA ILE A 81 -22.77 -18.40 16.39
C ILE A 81 -23.70 -19.46 15.77
N CYS A 82 -23.42 -20.75 16.00
CA CYS A 82 -24.25 -21.83 15.51
C CYS A 82 -25.67 -21.78 16.10
N GLU A 83 -25.81 -21.42 17.36
CA GLU A 83 -27.11 -21.27 18.01
C GLU A 83 -27.91 -20.09 17.42
N ILE A 84 -27.29 -18.94 17.25
CA ILE A 84 -27.92 -17.73 16.67
C ILE A 84 -28.36 -18.00 15.20
N LEU A 85 -27.53 -18.70 14.44
CA LEU A 85 -27.81 -19.00 13.03
C LEU A 85 -28.68 -20.25 12.84
N HIS A 86 -29.09 -20.91 13.92
CA HIS A 86 -29.81 -22.18 13.90
C HIS A 86 -29.13 -23.26 13.05
N CYS A 87 -27.83 -23.18 12.87
CA CYS A 87 -27.05 -24.20 12.20
C CYS A 87 -26.68 -25.30 13.21
N GLY A 88 -27.21 -26.53 13.01
CA GLY A 88 -26.99 -27.64 13.92
C GLY A 88 -25.51 -27.90 14.22
N LYS A 89 -25.18 -28.35 15.44
CA LYS A 89 -23.82 -28.66 15.93
C LYS A 89 -23.10 -29.80 15.18
N LYS A 90 -23.76 -30.50 14.27
CA LYS A 90 -23.13 -31.45 13.33
C LYS A 90 -22.83 -30.70 12.03
N VAL A 91 -21.55 -30.73 11.65
CA VAL A 91 -21.11 -30.28 10.34
C VAL A 91 -21.97 -30.98 9.27
N PRO A 92 -22.96 -30.32 8.64
CA PRO A 92 -23.61 -30.89 7.47
C PRO A 92 -22.65 -30.84 6.29
N GLU A 93 -22.70 -31.80 5.40
CA GLU A 93 -22.10 -31.73 4.08
C GLU A 93 -22.66 -30.51 3.31
N TYR A 94 -22.14 -29.32 3.61
CA TYR A 94 -22.48 -28.08 2.92
C TYR A 94 -21.57 -27.89 1.70
N GLN A 95 -21.70 -28.79 0.73
CA GLN A 95 -21.22 -28.53 -0.63
C GLN A 95 -22.02 -27.46 -1.37
N THR A 96 -23.17 -27.01 -0.83
CA THR A 96 -24.13 -26.22 -1.64
C THR A 96 -24.09 -24.71 -1.42
N LEU A 97 -23.74 -24.18 -0.23
CA LEU A 97 -23.75 -22.74 -0.02
C LEU A 97 -22.37 -22.10 -0.31
N ALA A 98 -21.27 -22.74 0.07
CA ALA A 98 -19.94 -22.31 -0.33
C ALA A 98 -19.74 -22.42 -1.87
N ALA A 99 -20.33 -23.46 -2.50
CA ALA A 99 -20.36 -23.59 -3.95
C ALA A 99 -21.27 -22.52 -4.62
N LYS A 100 -22.42 -22.19 -4.03
CA LYS A 100 -23.29 -21.09 -4.53
C LYS A 100 -22.65 -19.71 -4.31
N GLN A 101 -21.92 -19.46 -3.23
CA GLN A 101 -21.20 -18.21 -3.03
C GLN A 101 -19.92 -18.14 -3.87
N LYS A 102 -19.22 -19.25 -4.12
CA LYS A 102 -18.15 -19.31 -5.13
C LYS A 102 -18.67 -18.96 -6.53
N ASN A 103 -19.91 -19.36 -6.85
CA ASN A 103 -20.54 -19.08 -8.16
C ASN A 103 -21.14 -17.65 -8.25
N MET A 104 -21.25 -16.89 -7.15
CA MET A 104 -21.77 -15.51 -7.16
C MET A 104 -20.67 -14.43 -7.12
N VAL A 105 -19.46 -14.80 -6.75
CA VAL A 105 -18.31 -13.91 -6.88
C VAL A 105 -17.42 -14.54 -7.94
N PRO A 106 -17.30 -13.97 -9.14
CA PRO A 106 -16.28 -14.43 -10.08
C PRO A 106 -14.96 -14.37 -9.35
N GLU A 107 -14.33 -15.52 -9.14
CA GLU A 107 -12.95 -15.57 -8.66
C GLU A 107 -12.16 -14.72 -9.68
N LEU A 108 -11.74 -13.53 -9.25
CA LEU A 108 -10.91 -12.69 -10.09
C LEU A 108 -9.62 -13.47 -10.31
N GLU A 109 -9.52 -14.13 -11.46
CA GLU A 109 -8.33 -14.84 -11.86
C GLU A 109 -7.17 -13.82 -11.79
N GLN A 110 -6.33 -13.98 -10.78
CA GLN A 110 -5.14 -13.14 -10.58
C GLN A 110 -3.99 -13.81 -11.32
N VAL A 111 -3.12 -13.00 -11.88
CA VAL A 111 -1.85 -13.49 -12.44
C VAL A 111 -0.71 -13.19 -11.48
N GLU A 112 0.30 -14.03 -11.52
CA GLU A 112 1.53 -13.79 -10.79
C GLU A 112 2.17 -12.47 -11.23
N ARG A 113 2.73 -11.75 -10.27
CA ARG A 113 3.42 -10.50 -10.57
C ARG A 113 4.68 -10.77 -11.39
N ALA A 114 4.81 -10.08 -12.52
CA ALA A 114 6.00 -10.16 -13.36
C ALA A 114 7.27 -9.79 -12.57
N ASP A 115 8.40 -10.31 -13.02
CA ASP A 115 9.71 -10.00 -12.43
C ASP A 115 10.03 -8.50 -12.50
N LEU A 116 11.05 -8.07 -11.77
CA LEU A 116 11.39 -6.66 -11.65
C LEU A 116 11.89 -6.07 -12.97
N GLU A 117 12.62 -6.83 -13.76
CA GLU A 117 13.15 -6.39 -15.06
C GLU A 117 12.00 -6.08 -16.04
N THR A 118 11.06 -7.01 -16.18
CA THR A 118 9.85 -6.85 -16.99
C THR A 118 9.02 -5.64 -16.54
N ARG A 119 8.87 -5.45 -15.23
CA ARG A 119 8.15 -4.29 -14.67
C ARG A 119 8.87 -2.98 -14.99
N ASP A 120 10.18 -2.90 -14.75
CA ASP A 120 10.97 -1.70 -15.01
C ASP A 120 10.91 -1.28 -16.48
N GLN A 121 11.13 -2.21 -17.41
CA GLN A 121 11.07 -1.95 -18.85
C GLN A 121 9.69 -1.43 -19.26
N THR A 122 8.62 -2.10 -18.84
CA THR A 122 7.25 -1.70 -19.14
C THR A 122 6.91 -0.34 -18.55
N TYR A 123 7.31 -0.09 -17.28
CA TYR A 123 7.04 1.18 -16.61
C TYR A 123 7.83 2.34 -17.20
N ARG A 124 9.09 2.15 -17.59
CA ARG A 124 9.86 3.18 -18.28
C ARG A 124 9.26 3.53 -19.64
N MET A 125 8.81 2.52 -20.39
CA MET A 125 8.10 2.76 -21.65
C MET A 125 6.77 3.47 -21.43
N LEU A 126 6.02 3.15 -20.37
CA LEU A 126 4.80 3.90 -19.99
C LEU A 126 5.14 5.37 -19.67
N LEU A 127 6.18 5.62 -18.87
CA LEU A 127 6.60 6.98 -18.51
C LEU A 127 7.00 7.80 -19.73
N SER A 128 7.60 7.20 -20.77
CA SER A 128 7.97 7.90 -22.00
C SER A 128 6.76 8.41 -22.80
N GLN A 129 5.59 7.80 -22.62
CA GLN A 129 4.35 8.18 -23.31
C GLN A 129 3.50 9.20 -22.53
N LEU A 130 3.87 9.49 -21.29
CA LEU A 130 3.13 10.39 -20.42
C LEU A 130 3.84 11.75 -20.33
N ILE A 131 3.06 12.79 -20.11
CA ILE A 131 3.56 14.15 -19.87
C ILE A 131 3.42 14.52 -18.39
N LEU A 132 4.20 15.49 -17.96
CA LEU A 132 3.99 16.19 -16.69
C LEU A 132 3.32 17.52 -16.99
N THR A 133 2.11 17.75 -16.46
CA THR A 133 1.38 19.02 -16.63
C THR A 133 2.08 20.17 -15.91
N ALA A 134 1.86 21.39 -16.38
CA ALA A 134 2.46 22.57 -15.77
C ALA A 134 2.07 22.73 -14.29
N SER A 135 0.81 22.45 -13.94
CA SER A 135 0.34 22.51 -12.56
C SER A 135 1.04 21.49 -11.63
N HIS A 136 1.21 20.26 -12.11
CA HIS A 136 1.94 19.23 -11.33
C HIS A 136 3.43 19.55 -11.23
N LYS A 137 4.04 20.06 -12.30
CA LYS A 137 5.43 20.54 -12.26
C LYS A 137 5.59 21.63 -11.21
N GLN A 138 4.70 22.62 -11.21
CA GLN A 138 4.72 23.72 -10.25
C GLN A 138 4.56 23.19 -8.81
N ASN A 139 3.64 22.25 -8.57
CA ASN A 139 3.47 21.62 -7.25
C ASN A 139 4.74 20.91 -6.74
N LEU A 140 5.48 20.24 -7.64
CA LEU A 140 6.74 19.59 -7.28
C LEU A 140 7.85 20.60 -6.96
N LEU A 141 7.93 21.70 -7.72
CA LEU A 141 8.86 22.82 -7.44
C LEU A 141 8.57 23.48 -6.09
N GLU A 142 7.29 23.75 -5.79
CA GLU A 142 6.85 24.31 -4.52
C GLU A 142 7.18 23.41 -3.32
N ARG A 143 7.28 22.09 -3.53
CA ARG A 143 7.73 21.14 -2.51
C ARG A 143 9.23 21.20 -2.25
N GLY A 144 10.02 21.77 -3.15
CA GLY A 144 11.46 21.91 -3.02
C GLY A 144 12.29 21.02 -3.96
N LEU A 145 11.65 20.36 -4.92
CA LEU A 145 12.38 19.65 -5.98
C LEU A 145 12.87 20.63 -7.04
N ARG A 146 14.05 20.39 -7.60
CA ARG A 146 14.58 21.15 -8.74
C ARG A 146 14.10 20.56 -10.06
N ILE A 147 14.19 21.34 -11.13
CA ILE A 147 13.73 20.93 -12.47
C ILE A 147 14.49 19.68 -12.97
N ASP A 148 15.81 19.65 -12.78
CA ASP A 148 16.66 18.51 -13.13
C ASP A 148 16.28 17.24 -12.38
N GLU A 149 15.90 17.35 -11.11
CA GLU A 149 15.43 16.23 -10.28
C GLU A 149 14.05 15.74 -10.71
N ILE A 150 13.12 16.65 -11.02
CA ILE A 150 11.80 16.31 -11.55
C ILE A 150 11.93 15.48 -12.84
N VAL A 151 12.87 15.86 -13.71
CA VAL A 151 13.17 15.11 -14.94
C VAL A 151 13.83 13.77 -14.61
N LYS A 152 14.86 13.77 -13.75
CA LYS A 152 15.61 12.58 -13.33
C LYS A 152 14.73 11.52 -12.68
N TYR A 153 13.81 11.95 -11.80
CA TYR A 153 12.89 11.03 -11.11
C TYR A 153 11.67 10.66 -11.95
N GLN A 154 11.58 11.17 -13.17
CA GLN A 154 10.57 10.82 -14.17
C GLN A 154 9.12 11.00 -13.69
N TYR A 155 8.84 12.01 -12.88
CA TYR A 155 7.45 12.31 -12.51
C TYR A 155 6.59 12.58 -13.74
N ARG A 156 5.37 12.08 -13.74
CA ARG A 156 4.38 12.27 -14.80
C ARG A 156 3.02 12.61 -14.22
N SER A 157 2.13 13.09 -15.06
CA SER A 157 0.71 13.23 -14.73
C SER A 157 -0.04 12.00 -15.21
N THR A 158 -1.02 11.53 -14.42
CA THR A 158 -1.94 10.51 -14.92
C THR A 158 -2.72 11.03 -16.11
N PRO A 159 -2.90 10.25 -17.17
CA PRO A 159 -3.64 10.69 -18.36
C PRO A 159 -5.14 10.80 -18.05
N ALA A 160 -5.80 11.82 -18.59
CA ALA A 160 -7.24 11.99 -18.46
C ALA A 160 -8.05 11.10 -19.43
N PHE A 161 -7.44 10.73 -20.57
CA PHE A 161 -8.03 9.96 -21.66
C PHE A 161 -6.94 9.25 -22.48
N GLY A 162 -7.34 8.53 -23.54
CA GLY A 162 -6.39 7.89 -24.46
C GLY A 162 -5.81 6.57 -23.95
N PHE A 163 -6.40 5.95 -22.96
CA PHE A 163 -5.92 4.72 -22.31
C PHE A 163 -5.65 3.59 -23.30
N HIS A 164 -6.55 3.42 -24.29
CA HIS A 164 -6.39 2.41 -25.34
C HIS A 164 -5.14 2.69 -26.20
N LYS A 165 -4.89 3.95 -26.57
CA LYS A 165 -3.70 4.32 -27.39
C LYS A 165 -2.41 4.02 -26.64
N ILE A 166 -2.36 4.31 -25.33
CA ILE A 166 -1.21 4.00 -24.47
C ILE A 166 -0.96 2.49 -24.46
N VAL A 167 -1.99 1.70 -24.20
CA VAL A 167 -1.87 0.23 -24.16
C VAL A 167 -1.42 -0.31 -25.53
N SER A 168 -2.02 0.15 -26.64
CA SER A 168 -1.65 -0.29 -27.97
C SER A 168 -0.19 0.05 -28.32
N ALA A 169 0.28 1.24 -27.92
CA ALA A 169 1.65 1.64 -28.14
C ALA A 169 2.65 0.80 -27.31
N LEU A 170 2.32 0.48 -26.06
CA LEU A 170 3.14 -0.42 -25.22
C LEU A 170 3.25 -1.82 -25.84
N VAL A 171 2.13 -2.39 -26.29
CA VAL A 171 2.12 -3.69 -26.96
C VAL A 171 2.93 -3.66 -28.26
N ALA A 172 2.74 -2.62 -29.08
CA ALA A 172 3.52 -2.43 -30.32
C ALA A 172 5.02 -2.26 -30.08
N SER A 173 5.41 -1.74 -28.91
CA SER A 173 6.82 -1.65 -28.48
C SER A 173 7.36 -2.96 -27.87
N GLY A 174 6.60 -4.04 -27.89
CA GLY A 174 7.03 -5.34 -27.36
C GLY A 174 6.95 -5.48 -25.84
N CYS A 175 6.29 -4.54 -25.12
CA CYS A 175 6.16 -4.64 -23.67
C CYS A 175 5.25 -5.81 -23.26
N GLN A 176 5.69 -6.56 -22.27
CA GLN A 176 4.86 -7.54 -21.58
C GLN A 176 3.98 -6.83 -20.56
N LEU A 177 2.65 -6.93 -20.71
CA LEU A 177 1.69 -6.28 -19.79
C LEU A 177 1.10 -7.26 -18.77
N SER A 178 1.10 -8.57 -19.09
CA SER A 178 0.61 -9.59 -18.17
C SER A 178 1.50 -9.67 -16.91
N GLY A 179 0.88 -9.67 -15.74
CA GLY A 179 1.59 -9.67 -14.47
C GLY A 179 2.21 -8.34 -14.05
N VAL A 180 2.15 -7.30 -14.90
CA VAL A 180 2.63 -5.96 -14.52
C VAL A 180 1.50 -5.20 -13.81
N PRO A 181 1.67 -4.83 -12.52
CA PRO A 181 0.65 -4.11 -11.77
C PRO A 181 0.21 -2.82 -12.46
N GLY A 182 -1.11 -2.55 -12.44
CA GLY A 182 -1.71 -1.45 -13.18
C GLY A 182 -2.20 -1.84 -14.58
N PHE A 183 -1.80 -2.99 -15.10
CA PHE A 183 -2.35 -3.57 -16.33
C PHE A 183 -3.16 -4.83 -16.01
N TYR A 184 -4.11 -5.16 -16.87
CA TYR A 184 -4.98 -6.32 -16.71
C TYR A 184 -5.49 -6.80 -18.07
N THR A 185 -5.92 -8.05 -18.14
CA THR A 185 -6.55 -8.60 -19.36
C THR A 185 -8.07 -8.41 -19.27
N ARG A 186 -8.70 -8.01 -20.36
CA ARG A 186 -10.15 -7.96 -20.49
C ARG A 186 -10.68 -9.32 -20.93
N LYS A 187 -12.01 -9.51 -20.87
CA LYS A 187 -12.68 -10.75 -21.30
C LYS A 187 -12.48 -11.08 -22.78
N ASP A 188 -12.23 -10.08 -23.61
CA ASP A 188 -11.92 -10.21 -25.04
C ASP A 188 -10.42 -10.48 -25.32
N ASN A 189 -9.64 -10.81 -24.28
CA ASN A 189 -8.19 -10.99 -24.29
C ASN A 189 -7.38 -9.75 -24.69
N THR A 190 -7.97 -8.57 -24.77
CA THR A 190 -7.23 -7.31 -24.91
C THR A 190 -6.71 -6.83 -23.55
N TYR A 191 -5.67 -6.00 -23.57
CA TYR A 191 -5.14 -5.40 -22.33
C TYR A 191 -5.88 -4.11 -21.97
N GLY A 192 -6.04 -3.90 -20.65
CA GLY A 192 -6.49 -2.66 -20.04
C GLY A 192 -5.43 -2.05 -19.12
N ILE A 193 -5.57 -0.76 -18.83
CA ILE A 193 -4.72 -0.02 -17.89
C ILE A 193 -5.58 0.60 -16.79
N GLN A 194 -5.08 0.60 -15.56
CA GLN A 194 -5.83 1.02 -14.35
C GLN A 194 -5.71 2.53 -14.07
N PHE A 195 -5.77 3.37 -15.09
CA PHE A 195 -6.03 4.79 -14.91
C PHE A 195 -7.52 5.08 -14.86
N HIS A 196 -7.92 6.04 -14.04
CA HIS A 196 -9.31 6.43 -13.89
C HIS A 196 -9.41 7.96 -13.78
N LYS A 197 -10.38 8.58 -14.46
CA LYS A 197 -10.57 10.04 -14.45
C LYS A 197 -10.69 10.64 -13.05
N LYS A 198 -11.34 9.93 -12.11
CA LYS A 198 -11.48 10.39 -10.70
C LYS A 198 -10.20 10.21 -9.88
N ALA A 199 -9.19 9.54 -10.42
CA ALA A 199 -7.91 9.29 -9.77
C ALA A 199 -6.79 10.04 -10.49
N SER A 200 -7.07 11.28 -10.96
CA SER A 200 -6.04 12.16 -11.53
C SER A 200 -5.04 12.58 -10.47
N GLY A 201 -3.79 12.75 -10.90
CA GLY A 201 -2.72 13.14 -9.98
C GLY A 201 -1.32 12.98 -10.54
N ILE A 202 -0.34 13.14 -9.66
CA ILE A 202 1.07 12.95 -9.98
C ILE A 202 1.42 11.47 -9.84
N LEU A 203 1.91 10.87 -10.93
CA LEU A 203 2.47 9.53 -10.97
C LEU A 203 3.91 9.58 -10.45
N ILE A 204 4.17 8.85 -9.39
CA ILE A 204 5.42 8.87 -8.63
C ILE A 204 6.08 7.49 -8.78
N PRO A 205 7.22 7.38 -9.47
CA PRO A 205 7.96 6.13 -9.53
C PRO A 205 8.45 5.71 -8.14
N VAL A 206 8.26 4.43 -7.83
CA VAL A 206 8.79 3.76 -6.65
C VAL A 206 9.90 2.85 -7.12
N CYS A 207 11.14 3.13 -6.69
CA CYS A 207 12.34 2.50 -7.19
C CYS A 207 12.99 1.60 -6.15
N ALA A 208 13.51 0.46 -6.58
CA ALA A 208 14.40 -0.42 -5.82
C ALA A 208 15.78 0.23 -5.57
N LEU A 209 16.64 -0.44 -4.79
CA LEU A 209 18.00 0.04 -4.48
C LEU A 209 18.89 0.19 -5.72
N ASP A 210 18.66 -0.61 -6.75
CA ASP A 210 19.37 -0.56 -8.03
C ASP A 210 18.80 0.46 -9.03
N GLY A 211 17.76 1.20 -8.63
CA GLY A 211 17.11 2.23 -9.43
C GLY A 211 16.05 1.74 -10.41
N ARG A 212 15.76 0.43 -10.47
CA ARG A 212 14.66 -0.11 -11.28
C ARG A 212 13.32 0.27 -10.69
N VAL A 213 12.36 0.59 -11.55
CA VAL A 213 11.01 1.01 -11.14
C VAL A 213 10.19 -0.23 -10.78
N GLU A 214 9.85 -0.37 -9.51
CA GLU A 214 9.02 -1.46 -9.00
C GLU A 214 7.52 -1.22 -9.17
N GLY A 215 7.12 0.03 -9.23
CA GLY A 215 5.72 0.43 -9.34
C GLY A 215 5.52 1.93 -9.25
N PHE A 216 4.25 2.33 -9.16
CA PHE A 216 3.90 3.74 -9.01
C PHE A 216 2.94 3.98 -7.86
N GLN A 217 3.17 5.07 -7.13
CA GLN A 217 2.14 5.75 -6.36
C GLN A 217 1.52 6.87 -7.18
N ILE A 218 0.24 7.11 -6.99
CA ILE A 218 -0.46 8.28 -7.55
C ILE A 218 -0.81 9.19 -6.39
N ARG A 219 -0.22 10.38 -6.35
CA ARG A 219 -0.64 11.45 -5.45
C ARG A 219 -1.81 12.15 -6.10
N LEU A 220 -2.99 11.92 -5.54
CA LEU A 220 -4.25 12.41 -6.08
C LEU A 220 -4.35 13.94 -5.99
N ASP A 221 -4.94 14.55 -7.02
CA ASP A 221 -5.29 15.97 -7.03
C ASP A 221 -6.37 16.27 -5.98
N HIS A 222 -7.33 15.37 -5.87
CA HIS A 222 -8.39 15.39 -4.87
C HIS A 222 -8.41 14.07 -4.12
N PRO A 223 -8.41 14.09 -2.77
CA PRO A 223 -8.48 12.86 -1.98
C PRO A 223 -9.72 12.03 -2.32
N ILE A 224 -9.55 10.73 -2.43
CA ILE A 224 -10.65 9.76 -2.58
C ILE A 224 -10.76 8.98 -1.27
N GLU A 225 -11.92 9.01 -0.61
CA GLU A 225 -12.15 8.35 0.69
C GLU A 225 -11.04 8.70 1.72
N ASP A 226 -10.68 9.98 1.85
CA ASP A 226 -9.59 10.51 2.70
C ASP A 226 -8.17 10.04 2.29
N LYS A 227 -8.03 9.27 1.21
CA LYS A 227 -6.71 8.83 0.71
C LYS A 227 -6.13 9.89 -0.22
N LYS A 228 -4.97 10.40 0.14
CA LYS A 228 -4.19 11.32 -0.71
C LYS A 228 -3.31 10.56 -1.73
N TYR A 229 -3.00 9.30 -1.45
CA TYR A 229 -2.18 8.44 -2.28
C TYR A 229 -2.87 7.12 -2.53
N ILE A 230 -2.76 6.63 -3.75
CA ILE A 230 -3.19 5.28 -4.14
C ILE A 230 -2.07 4.59 -4.93
N TRP A 231 -2.12 3.27 -4.99
CA TRP A 231 -1.23 2.52 -5.84
C TRP A 231 -1.78 2.37 -7.27
N PHE A 232 -0.89 2.45 -8.25
CA PHE A 232 -1.17 2.00 -9.60
C PHE A 232 -1.11 0.47 -9.61
N SER A 233 -2.25 -0.16 -9.38
CA SER A 233 -2.40 -1.60 -9.17
C SER A 233 -3.67 -2.09 -9.84
N SER A 234 -3.67 -3.31 -10.35
CA SER A 234 -4.79 -3.95 -11.03
C SER A 234 -5.33 -5.18 -10.28
N SER A 235 -5.01 -5.32 -9.00
CA SER A 235 -5.43 -6.46 -8.18
C SER A 235 -6.95 -6.66 -8.06
N ASN A 236 -7.75 -5.68 -8.43
CA ASN A 236 -9.22 -5.72 -8.47
C ASN A 236 -9.78 -5.95 -9.89
N GLN A 237 -8.94 -6.30 -10.85
CA GLN A 237 -9.30 -6.55 -12.24
C GLN A 237 -9.09 -8.03 -12.58
N PHE A 238 -9.84 -8.52 -13.60
CA PHE A 238 -9.65 -9.85 -14.15
C PHE A 238 -8.23 -9.97 -14.74
N ARG A 239 -7.51 -11.03 -14.38
CA ARG A 239 -6.09 -11.22 -14.71
C ARG A 239 -5.23 -9.99 -14.48
N GLY A 240 -5.52 -9.29 -13.39
CA GLY A 240 -4.69 -8.21 -12.89
C GLY A 240 -3.65 -8.70 -11.89
N ALA A 241 -2.68 -7.85 -11.57
CA ALA A 241 -1.62 -8.14 -10.62
C ALA A 241 -1.59 -7.13 -9.47
N SER A 242 -1.22 -7.62 -8.28
CA SER A 242 -1.00 -6.78 -7.10
C SER A 242 0.38 -6.14 -7.13
N ILE A 243 0.47 -4.87 -6.74
CA ILE A 243 1.75 -4.17 -6.58
C ILE A 243 2.56 -4.69 -5.38
N GLY A 244 1.91 -5.23 -4.35
CA GLY A 244 2.57 -5.78 -3.16
C GLY A 244 3.16 -4.77 -2.19
N GLY A 245 3.04 -3.46 -2.45
CA GLY A 245 3.52 -2.40 -1.56
C GLY A 245 5.04 -2.27 -1.47
N PRO A 246 5.77 -2.12 -2.59
CA PRO A 246 7.22 -1.99 -2.58
C PRO A 246 7.68 -0.77 -1.77
N VAL A 247 8.92 -0.83 -1.27
CA VAL A 247 9.56 0.31 -0.63
C VAL A 247 10.33 1.12 -1.68
N HIS A 248 10.38 2.44 -1.47
CA HIS A 248 11.11 3.33 -2.36
C HIS A 248 12.48 3.65 -1.80
N PHE A 249 13.50 3.56 -2.64
CA PHE A 249 14.87 3.94 -2.31
C PHE A 249 15.33 5.14 -3.12
N ILE A 250 16.05 6.07 -2.48
CA ILE A 250 16.70 7.22 -3.13
C ILE A 250 18.02 7.55 -2.44
N GLY A 251 19.06 7.75 -3.21
CA GLY A 251 20.39 8.14 -2.73
C GLY A 251 21.48 7.15 -3.10
N ASN A 252 22.48 7.00 -2.23
CA ASN A 252 23.61 6.09 -2.45
C ASN A 252 23.34 4.72 -1.81
N PRO A 253 23.28 3.61 -2.56
CA PRO A 253 23.01 2.29 -2.01
C PRO A 253 24.15 1.76 -1.09
N ALA A 254 25.35 2.35 -1.17
CA ALA A 254 26.49 2.06 -0.29
C ALA A 254 26.62 3.06 0.89
N ALA A 255 25.59 3.84 1.17
CA ALA A 255 25.60 4.78 2.28
C ALA A 255 25.70 4.06 3.62
N LYS A 256 26.58 4.54 4.51
CA LYS A 256 26.70 4.01 5.88
C LYS A 256 25.46 4.28 6.72
N THR A 257 24.78 5.38 6.44
CA THR A 257 23.59 5.82 7.16
C THR A 257 22.41 5.99 6.18
N VAL A 258 21.29 5.34 6.47
CA VAL A 258 20.06 5.42 5.67
C VAL A 258 18.89 5.87 6.54
N TYR A 259 18.13 6.85 6.05
CA TYR A 259 16.95 7.40 6.72
C TYR A 259 15.70 6.64 6.27
N VAL A 260 14.88 6.20 7.21
CA VAL A 260 13.60 5.52 6.91
C VAL A 260 12.45 6.48 7.17
N THR A 261 11.67 6.78 6.13
CA THR A 261 10.54 7.72 6.20
C THR A 261 9.26 7.13 5.57
N GLU A 262 8.21 7.92 5.52
CA GLU A 262 6.91 7.57 4.94
C GLU A 262 6.69 8.31 3.62
N GLY A 263 6.39 7.55 2.55
CA GLY A 263 6.02 8.08 1.23
C GLY A 263 7.20 8.44 0.32
N ALA A 264 7.15 7.90 -0.92
CA ALA A 264 8.21 8.06 -1.92
C ALA A 264 8.49 9.54 -2.27
N LEU A 265 7.44 10.36 -2.46
CA LEU A 265 7.63 11.79 -2.76
C LEU A 265 8.34 12.53 -1.63
N LYS A 266 8.01 12.25 -0.38
CA LYS A 266 8.67 12.83 0.79
C LYS A 266 10.15 12.48 0.83
N ALA A 267 10.49 11.19 0.59
CA ALA A 267 11.87 10.75 0.51
C ALA A 267 12.67 11.49 -0.57
N ASN A 268 12.08 11.65 -1.76
CA ASN A 268 12.71 12.38 -2.86
C ASN A 268 12.96 13.85 -2.52
N VAL A 269 11.98 14.53 -1.92
CA VAL A 269 12.12 15.92 -1.46
C VAL A 269 13.19 16.02 -0.36
N ALA A 270 13.14 15.14 0.63
CA ALA A 270 14.12 15.14 1.72
C ALA A 270 15.55 14.85 1.22
N HIS A 271 15.68 13.94 0.24
CA HIS A 271 16.96 13.69 -0.43
C HIS A 271 17.47 14.93 -1.17
N SER A 272 16.62 15.56 -1.98
CA SER A 272 16.94 16.79 -2.71
C SER A 272 17.46 17.90 -1.79
N LEU A 273 16.76 18.09 -0.68
CA LEU A 273 17.08 19.16 0.29
C LEU A 273 18.30 18.87 1.16
N SER A 274 18.69 17.61 1.34
CA SER A 274 19.72 17.23 2.32
C SER A 274 20.92 16.45 1.75
N GLY A 275 20.79 15.88 0.56
CA GLY A 275 21.77 14.94 -0.02
C GLY A 275 21.84 13.58 0.70
N ARG A 276 21.00 13.34 1.71
CA ARG A 276 20.99 12.11 2.51
C ARG A 276 20.27 10.98 1.75
N THR A 277 20.59 9.74 2.11
CA THR A 277 19.97 8.53 1.53
C THR A 277 18.71 8.15 2.30
N PHE A 278 17.63 7.86 1.57
CA PHE A 278 16.34 7.53 2.15
C PHE A 278 15.78 6.21 1.61
N LEU A 279 15.11 5.49 2.52
CA LEU A 279 14.23 4.37 2.24
C LEU A 279 12.82 4.76 2.70
N ALA A 280 11.80 4.59 1.87
CA ALA A 280 10.44 5.02 2.20
C ALA A 280 9.42 3.89 2.06
N VAL A 281 8.59 3.71 3.09
CA VAL A 281 7.40 2.86 3.06
C VAL A 281 6.19 3.65 2.56
N ALA A 282 5.21 2.97 1.96
CA ALA A 282 3.98 3.60 1.50
C ALA A 282 3.09 4.14 2.64
N GLY A 283 3.28 3.62 3.83
CA GLY A 283 2.64 4.01 5.08
C GLY A 283 3.28 3.25 6.22
N VAL A 284 3.29 3.81 7.41
CA VAL A 284 4.04 3.29 8.58
C VAL A 284 3.75 1.83 8.93
N THR A 285 2.55 1.34 8.63
CA THR A 285 2.15 -0.06 8.89
C THR A 285 2.75 -1.08 7.91
N HIS A 286 3.44 -0.62 6.86
CA HIS A 286 4.08 -1.49 5.86
C HIS A 286 5.53 -1.83 6.21
N TYR A 287 5.90 -1.81 7.48
CA TYR A 287 7.27 -2.03 7.96
C TYR A 287 7.85 -3.40 7.57
N GLU A 288 7.05 -4.46 7.41
CA GLU A 288 7.53 -5.77 6.95
C GLU A 288 8.11 -5.72 5.52
N ALA A 289 7.64 -4.79 4.68
CA ALA A 289 8.17 -4.59 3.34
C ALA A 289 9.63 -4.09 3.32
N LEU A 290 10.14 -3.61 4.45
CA LEU A 290 11.54 -3.16 4.59
C LEU A 290 12.54 -4.32 4.60
N ARG A 291 12.14 -5.56 4.94
CA ARG A 291 13.06 -6.69 5.13
C ARG A 291 13.98 -6.95 3.94
N PRO A 292 13.48 -7.07 2.69
CA PRO A 292 14.37 -7.30 1.54
C PRO A 292 15.36 -6.15 1.32
N ALA A 293 14.90 -4.89 1.52
CA ALA A 293 15.74 -3.72 1.36
C ALA A 293 16.82 -3.64 2.47
N PHE A 294 16.48 -3.98 3.71
CA PHE A 294 17.43 -4.03 4.82
C PHE A 294 18.50 -5.11 4.60
N ALA A 295 18.14 -6.29 4.07
CA ALA A 295 19.11 -7.30 3.70
C ALA A 295 20.14 -6.76 2.69
N GLN A 296 19.68 -6.15 1.60
CA GLN A 296 20.55 -5.56 0.59
C GLN A 296 21.40 -4.41 1.12
N LEU A 297 20.82 -3.52 1.93
CA LEU A 297 21.57 -2.42 2.55
C LEU A 297 22.67 -2.93 3.48
N ARG A 298 22.40 -4.00 4.22
CA ARG A 298 23.41 -4.62 5.09
C ARG A 298 24.57 -5.21 4.29
N GLU A 299 24.26 -5.90 3.20
CA GLU A 299 25.27 -6.42 2.26
C GLU A 299 26.11 -5.30 1.62
N ASN A 300 25.47 -4.16 1.31
CA ASN A 300 26.13 -2.97 0.76
C ASN A 300 26.94 -2.18 1.82
N GLY A 301 26.94 -2.62 3.09
CA GLY A 301 27.75 -2.07 4.15
C GLY A 301 27.13 -0.90 4.91
N THR A 302 25.81 -0.73 4.86
CA THR A 302 25.08 0.18 5.75
C THR A 302 25.20 -0.30 7.20
N THR A 303 25.45 0.63 8.12
CA THR A 303 25.60 0.35 9.56
C THR A 303 24.48 0.98 10.39
N ASP A 304 23.98 2.13 9.94
CA ASP A 304 23.07 2.96 10.73
C ASP A 304 21.73 3.20 9.99
N ILE A 305 20.64 3.03 10.72
CA ILE A 305 19.30 3.41 10.28
C ILE A 305 18.82 4.56 11.14
N ILE A 306 18.36 5.62 10.48
CA ILE A 306 17.75 6.78 11.16
C ILE A 306 16.23 6.70 10.95
N GLU A 307 15.47 6.48 12.03
CA GLU A 307 14.01 6.57 12.00
C GLU A 307 13.59 8.04 11.84
N ALA A 308 12.92 8.33 10.73
CA ALA A 308 12.48 9.67 10.34
C ALA A 308 11.02 9.69 9.88
N TYR A 309 10.14 8.96 10.56
CA TYR A 309 8.69 9.01 10.36
C TYR A 309 8.12 10.33 10.84
N ASP A 310 6.92 10.67 10.37
CA ASP A 310 6.23 11.92 10.70
C ASP A 310 6.14 12.16 12.20
N MET A 311 6.15 13.43 12.62
CA MET A 311 6.15 13.82 14.04
C MET A 311 4.87 13.43 14.80
N ASP A 312 3.80 13.03 14.13
CA ASP A 312 2.65 12.42 14.79
C ASP A 312 2.99 11.08 15.48
N LYS A 313 4.20 10.53 15.25
CA LYS A 313 4.78 9.44 16.05
C LYS A 313 4.90 9.75 17.54
N GLU A 314 4.97 11.03 17.92
CA GLU A 314 5.08 11.41 19.34
C GLU A 314 3.71 11.37 20.06
N THR A 315 2.62 11.46 19.33
CA THR A 315 1.25 11.56 19.90
C THR A 315 0.31 10.44 19.47
N ASN A 316 0.60 9.75 18.35
CA ASN A 316 -0.25 8.71 17.81
C ASN A 316 0.26 7.30 18.19
N PRO A 317 -0.42 6.54 19.06
CA PRO A 317 0.03 5.22 19.51
C PRO A 317 0.21 4.21 18.37
N HIS A 318 -0.54 4.35 17.24
CA HIS A 318 -0.40 3.45 16.09
C HIS A 318 0.90 3.70 15.34
N VAL A 319 1.25 4.98 15.15
CA VAL A 319 2.51 5.37 14.53
C VAL A 319 3.67 4.96 15.43
N GLN A 320 3.57 5.16 16.75
CA GLN A 320 4.56 4.71 17.73
C GLN A 320 4.83 3.21 17.61
N ARG A 321 3.77 2.39 17.57
CA ARG A 321 3.90 0.93 17.43
C ARG A 321 4.57 0.55 16.11
N ALA A 322 4.20 1.19 15.01
CA ALA A 322 4.81 0.97 13.71
C ALA A 322 6.30 1.34 13.71
N CYS A 323 6.69 2.46 14.35
CA CYS A 323 8.08 2.83 14.57
C CYS A 323 8.85 1.74 15.34
N MET A 324 8.28 1.23 16.43
CA MET A 324 8.91 0.18 17.23
C MET A 324 9.09 -1.12 16.44
N ASN A 325 8.11 -1.50 15.60
CA ASN A 325 8.22 -2.67 14.74
C ASN A 325 9.32 -2.47 13.68
N MET A 326 9.41 -1.30 13.06
CA MET A 326 10.48 -0.97 12.12
C MET A 326 11.86 -1.05 12.80
N ILE A 327 12.01 -0.48 14.01
CA ILE A 327 13.24 -0.53 14.80
C ILE A 327 13.61 -1.99 15.12
N ARG A 328 12.64 -2.80 15.54
CA ARG A 328 12.86 -4.23 15.81
C ARG A 328 13.41 -4.95 14.57
N ILE A 329 12.78 -4.74 13.41
CA ILE A 329 13.25 -5.34 12.15
C ILE A 329 14.66 -4.86 11.81
N ALA A 330 14.95 -3.56 11.90
CA ALA A 330 16.28 -3.04 11.63
C ALA A 330 17.35 -3.68 12.55
N ASN A 331 17.04 -3.86 13.84
CA ASN A 331 17.92 -4.53 14.79
C ASN A 331 18.14 -6.02 14.45
N GLU A 332 17.13 -6.72 13.90
CA GLU A 332 17.28 -8.11 13.42
C GLU A 332 18.32 -8.24 12.30
N TYR A 333 18.52 -7.19 11.48
CA TYR A 333 19.58 -7.09 10.47
C TYR A 333 20.90 -6.53 11.00
N GLY A 334 21.00 -6.27 12.31
CA GLY A 334 22.22 -5.79 12.98
C GLY A 334 22.56 -4.33 12.71
N PHE A 335 21.59 -3.47 12.38
CA PHE A 335 21.80 -2.04 12.28
C PHE A 335 21.80 -1.36 13.65
N GLN A 336 22.58 -0.29 13.79
CA GLN A 336 22.38 0.68 14.86
C GLN A 336 21.23 1.61 14.47
N VAL A 337 20.24 1.74 15.36
CA VAL A 337 19.04 2.53 15.04
C VAL A 337 18.96 3.76 15.90
N HIS A 338 18.82 4.92 15.25
CA HIS A 338 18.66 6.21 15.90
C HIS A 338 17.30 6.81 15.54
N ARG A 339 16.66 7.49 16.48
CA ARG A 339 15.39 8.17 16.25
C ARG A 339 15.63 9.66 16.02
N LEU A 340 15.20 10.16 14.88
CA LEU A 340 15.27 11.58 14.57
C LEU A 340 14.01 12.30 15.06
N LYS A 341 14.25 13.39 15.82
CA LYS A 341 13.21 14.34 16.22
C LYS A 341 13.50 15.71 15.65
N TRP A 342 12.43 16.41 15.30
CA TRP A 342 12.49 17.81 14.88
C TRP A 342 11.30 18.57 15.45
N ASP A 343 11.22 19.85 15.15
CA ASP A 343 10.15 20.74 15.62
C ASP A 343 8.77 20.22 15.13
N GLU A 344 7.89 19.92 16.05
CA GLU A 344 6.56 19.32 15.83
C GLU A 344 5.62 20.18 14.95
N ARG A 345 5.93 21.46 14.76
CA ARG A 345 5.24 22.32 13.79
C ARG A 345 5.36 21.82 12.35
N TYR A 346 6.40 21.04 12.05
CA TYR A 346 6.62 20.42 10.75
C TYR A 346 6.28 18.94 10.83
N LYS A 347 5.19 18.53 10.16
CA LYS A 347 4.75 17.15 10.23
C LYS A 347 5.78 16.19 9.64
N GLY A 348 6.25 16.42 8.42
CA GLY A 348 7.19 15.58 7.69
C GLY A 348 8.63 16.09 7.74
N ILE A 349 9.58 15.17 7.55
CA ILE A 349 11.01 15.53 7.45
C ILE A 349 11.28 16.48 6.27
N ASP A 350 10.55 16.35 5.18
CA ASP A 350 10.65 17.21 4.00
C ASP A 350 10.25 18.66 4.32
N ASP A 351 9.16 18.87 5.05
CA ASP A 351 8.70 20.19 5.46
C ASP A 351 9.72 20.85 6.40
N TRP A 352 10.27 20.09 7.35
CA TRP A 352 11.30 20.57 8.27
C TRP A 352 12.59 20.95 7.54
N LEU A 353 13.09 20.10 6.63
CA LEU A 353 14.31 20.37 5.86
C LEU A 353 14.15 21.59 4.96
N LYS A 354 12.98 21.75 4.33
CA LYS A 354 12.67 22.95 3.53
C LYS A 354 12.77 24.23 4.35
N HIS A 355 12.20 24.24 5.55
CA HIS A 355 12.31 25.38 6.45
C HIS A 355 13.76 25.68 6.85
N GLN A 356 14.58 24.64 7.13
CA GLN A 356 15.99 24.81 7.47
C GLN A 356 16.80 25.44 6.33
N GLN A 357 16.49 25.12 5.08
CA GLN A 357 17.15 25.76 3.93
C GLN A 357 16.77 27.24 3.81
N VAL A 358 15.51 27.60 4.00
CA VAL A 358 15.08 29.02 3.98
C VAL A 358 15.86 29.83 5.01
N ILE A 359 16.02 29.33 6.23
CA ILE A 359 16.79 30.01 7.29
C ILE A 359 18.26 30.17 6.90
N LYS A 360 18.88 29.14 6.27
CA LYS A 360 20.28 29.24 5.83
C LYS A 360 20.50 30.27 4.72
N THR A 361 19.52 30.45 3.85
CA THR A 361 19.57 31.41 2.75
C THR A 361 19.34 32.84 3.20
N MET A 362 18.68 33.05 4.36
CA MET A 362 18.42 34.36 4.96
C MET A 362 19.56 34.86 5.87
N ARG A 363 20.55 34.03 6.18
CA ARG A 363 21.76 34.36 6.95
C ARG A 363 22.94 34.53 6.01
#